data_6905368aa9008d014b089156523763e7
#
_entry.id   6905368aa9008d014b089156523763e7
#
_cell.length_a   1.000
_cell.length_b   1.000
_cell.length_c   1.000
_cell.angle_alpha   90.00
_cell.angle_beta   90.00
_cell.angle_gamma   90.00
#
_symmetry.space_group_name_H-M   'P 1'
#
loop_
_entity.id
_entity.type
_entity.pdbx_description
1 polymer ?
#
loop_
_entity_poly.entity_id
_entity_poly.type
_entity_poly.pdbx_seq_one_letter_code
_entity_poly.pdbx_strand_id
1 'polypeptide(L)'
;MNILVLSRNKNLYSTSRIINSAEKLGHQVRVVDYLRCYMNITSKKPTVIFRGEKLENYDAVISRIGASYTFYGAAVVRQFEMAGLYTINRSKAITRSRDKLRSLQILAREGIGLPVTGFANHTADIEGMIDTVEGIPLVIKLLEGTQGKGVVLAETKKAASSVLSAFRQLKANILVQEFIKEADGKDIRALVIGDEVVGAMERTAPEGDFRANIHLGGEGREVNLSDDEKKMAVKAAKTLGLRIAGVDLIRSKRGLLVIEVNSSPGLEGIEAATRKDIASRMINYIESKIN
;
A
#
# COMPACT_ATOMS: atom_id res chain seq x y z
N MET A 1 16.76 16.05 14.27
CA MET A 1 17.03 14.66 13.83
C MET A 1 17.71 14.66 12.48
N ASN A 2 18.51 13.61 12.22
CA ASN A 2 19.06 13.28 10.92
C ASN A 2 18.19 12.20 10.27
N ILE A 3 17.46 12.54 9.23
CA ILE A 3 16.46 11.65 8.58
C ILE A 3 16.99 11.16 7.24
N LEU A 4 16.97 9.84 7.04
CA LEU A 4 17.30 9.22 5.77
C LEU A 4 16.02 8.84 5.02
N VAL A 5 15.85 9.35 3.81
CA VAL A 5 14.71 8.99 2.93
C VAL A 5 15.19 8.07 1.82
N LEU A 6 14.70 6.85 1.81
CA LEU A 6 14.99 5.86 0.76
C LEU A 6 14.02 6.07 -0.40
N SER A 7 14.49 6.77 -1.44
CA SER A 7 13.69 7.07 -2.64
C SER A 7 14.57 7.11 -3.89
N ARG A 8 14.06 6.59 -5.00
CA ARG A 8 14.77 6.61 -6.30
C ARG A 8 14.80 7.99 -6.96
N ASN A 9 13.86 8.85 -6.58
CA ASN A 9 13.75 10.19 -7.15
C ASN A 9 13.26 11.17 -6.07
N LYS A 10 14.09 12.15 -5.73
CA LYS A 10 13.79 13.20 -4.77
C LYS A 10 12.68 14.17 -5.22
N ASN A 11 12.46 14.26 -6.54
CA ASN A 11 11.49 15.18 -7.14
C ASN A 11 10.06 14.60 -7.21
N LEU A 12 9.84 13.34 -6.81
CA LEU A 12 8.49 12.81 -6.69
C LEU A 12 7.74 13.61 -5.62
N TYR A 13 6.48 13.98 -5.91
CA TYR A 13 5.66 14.80 -5.03
C TYR A 13 5.78 14.39 -3.55
N SER A 14 5.44 13.15 -3.23
CA SER A 14 5.47 12.66 -1.85
C SER A 14 6.87 12.72 -1.21
N THR A 15 7.92 12.48 -1.99
CA THR A 15 9.30 12.56 -1.49
C THR A 15 9.68 14.01 -1.20
N SER A 16 9.42 14.94 -2.13
CA SER A 16 9.66 16.37 -1.95
C SER A 16 8.87 16.94 -0.76
N ARG A 17 7.60 16.54 -0.61
CA ARG A 17 6.77 16.97 0.54
C ARG A 17 7.37 16.53 1.88
N ILE A 18 7.83 15.28 1.98
CA ILE A 18 8.48 14.76 3.19
C ILE A 18 9.76 15.53 3.49
N ILE A 19 10.61 15.78 2.48
CA ILE A 19 11.84 16.56 2.63
C ILE A 19 11.53 17.96 3.15
N ASN A 20 10.67 18.70 2.43
CA ASN A 20 10.34 20.08 2.77
C ASN A 20 9.70 20.21 4.15
N SER A 21 8.85 19.25 4.54
CA SER A 21 8.24 19.24 5.87
C SER A 21 9.26 18.98 6.98
N ALA A 22 10.19 18.03 6.76
CA ALA A 22 11.22 17.73 7.74
C ALA A 22 12.20 18.92 7.91
N GLU A 23 12.63 19.53 6.80
CA GLU A 23 13.51 20.71 6.84
C GLU A 23 12.85 21.91 7.53
N LYS A 24 11.55 22.16 7.26
CA LYS A 24 10.77 23.21 7.96
C LYS A 24 10.66 22.96 9.46
N LEU A 25 10.66 21.72 9.90
CA LEU A 25 10.65 21.34 11.31
C LEU A 25 12.07 21.28 11.92
N GLY A 26 13.10 21.76 11.20
CA GLY A 26 14.47 21.87 11.70
C GLY A 26 15.28 20.57 11.62
N HIS A 27 14.88 19.60 10.80
CA HIS A 27 15.61 18.35 10.64
C HIS A 27 16.53 18.37 9.44
N GLN A 28 17.62 17.60 9.51
CA GLN A 28 18.48 17.34 8.36
C GLN A 28 17.95 16.13 7.59
N VAL A 29 17.84 16.25 6.26
CA VAL A 29 17.32 15.19 5.41
C VAL A 29 18.30 14.81 4.31
N ARG A 30 18.55 13.53 4.17
CA ARG A 30 19.29 12.98 3.03
C ARG A 30 18.44 12.01 2.27
N VAL A 31 18.39 12.16 0.94
CA VAL A 31 17.69 11.21 0.05
C VAL A 31 18.70 10.28 -0.60
N VAL A 32 18.42 9.00 -0.54
CA VAL A 32 19.29 7.96 -1.11
C VAL A 32 18.48 7.03 -1.99
N ASP A 33 18.98 6.78 -3.19
CA ASP A 33 18.45 5.74 -4.06
C ASP A 33 18.83 4.36 -3.52
N TYR A 34 17.85 3.68 -2.92
CA TYR A 34 18.06 2.38 -2.29
C TYR A 34 18.53 1.29 -3.26
N LEU A 35 18.29 1.41 -4.57
CA LEU A 35 18.80 0.46 -5.55
C LEU A 35 20.31 0.60 -5.80
N ARG A 36 20.88 1.72 -5.40
CA ARG A 36 22.33 1.99 -5.49
C ARG A 36 23.04 1.75 -4.16
N CYS A 37 22.32 1.33 -3.13
CA CYS A 37 22.91 0.87 -1.88
C CYS A 37 23.44 -0.55 -2.02
N TYR A 38 24.46 -0.87 -1.28
CA TYR A 38 24.87 -2.25 -1.03
C TYR A 38 25.10 -2.45 0.46
N MET A 39 25.06 -3.72 0.88
CA MET A 39 24.99 -4.08 2.30
C MET A 39 26.20 -4.94 2.66
N ASN A 40 26.83 -4.61 3.79
CA ASN A 40 27.80 -5.50 4.41
C ASN A 40 27.09 -6.30 5.52
N ILE A 41 26.92 -7.60 5.30
CA ILE A 41 26.20 -8.49 6.21
C ILE A 41 27.23 -9.17 7.11
N THR A 42 27.35 -8.66 8.34
CA THR A 42 28.25 -9.19 9.36
C THR A 42 27.50 -9.36 10.68
N SER A 43 28.02 -10.25 11.55
CA SER A 43 27.39 -10.55 12.84
C SER A 43 27.46 -9.41 13.86
N LYS A 44 28.42 -8.48 13.74
CA LYS A 44 28.65 -7.45 14.77
C LYS A 44 28.32 -6.04 14.34
N LYS A 45 28.50 -5.68 13.07
CA LYS A 45 28.31 -4.32 12.56
C LYS A 45 27.69 -4.36 11.14
N PRO A 46 26.40 -4.71 11.01
CA PRO A 46 25.74 -4.66 9.73
C PRO A 46 25.68 -3.21 9.23
N THR A 47 26.08 -2.95 8.00
CA THR A 47 26.11 -1.60 7.44
C THR A 47 25.43 -1.53 6.09
N VAL A 48 24.90 -0.36 5.76
CA VAL A 48 24.44 0.01 4.42
C VAL A 48 25.42 1.03 3.85
N ILE A 49 25.83 0.84 2.62
CA ILE A 49 26.82 1.68 1.95
C ILE A 49 26.19 2.26 0.68
N PHE A 50 26.42 3.53 0.46
CA PHE A 50 25.98 4.25 -0.73
C PHE A 50 27.14 5.06 -1.30
N ARG A 51 27.53 4.78 -2.55
CA ARG A 51 28.67 5.47 -3.21
C ARG A 51 29.98 5.42 -2.40
N GLY A 52 30.26 4.28 -1.78
CA GLY A 52 31.46 4.10 -0.97
C GLY A 52 31.38 4.63 0.47
N GLU A 53 30.33 5.38 0.82
CA GLU A 53 30.11 5.95 2.14
C GLU A 53 29.17 5.07 2.96
N LYS A 54 29.51 4.79 4.22
CA LYS A 54 28.62 4.13 5.16
C LYS A 54 27.52 5.08 5.61
N LEU A 55 26.27 4.60 5.55
CA LEU A 55 25.11 5.35 5.99
C LEU A 55 24.88 5.10 7.50
N GLU A 56 25.62 5.85 8.31
CA GLU A 56 25.59 5.80 9.77
C GLU A 56 25.09 7.15 10.34
N ASN A 57 24.75 7.19 11.62
CA ASN A 57 24.34 8.42 12.34
C ASN A 57 23.04 9.07 11.83
N TYR A 58 22.07 8.25 11.44
CA TYR A 58 20.71 8.68 11.20
C TYR A 58 19.80 8.25 12.35
N ASP A 59 18.86 9.12 12.72
CA ASP A 59 17.88 8.85 13.76
C ASP A 59 16.69 8.06 13.20
N ALA A 60 16.31 8.32 11.96
CA ALA A 60 15.17 7.68 11.30
C ALA A 60 15.40 7.37 9.83
N VAL A 61 14.76 6.30 9.37
CA VAL A 61 14.68 5.91 7.97
C VAL A 61 13.23 5.91 7.50
N ILE A 62 12.94 6.71 6.46
CA ILE A 62 11.63 6.75 5.79
C ILE A 62 11.75 6.02 4.45
N SER A 63 11.00 4.93 4.29
CA SER A 63 11.01 4.13 3.07
C SER A 63 9.94 4.58 2.08
N ARG A 64 10.37 4.95 0.85
CA ARG A 64 9.52 5.24 -0.31
C ARG A 64 9.80 4.21 -1.42
N ILE A 65 9.51 2.94 -1.12
CA ILE A 65 9.86 1.82 -2.00
C ILE A 65 8.72 1.58 -2.99
N GLY A 66 9.06 1.56 -4.28
CA GLY A 66 8.14 1.18 -5.36
C GLY A 66 7.83 -0.32 -5.34
N ALA A 67 6.63 -0.69 -5.78
CA ALA A 67 6.16 -2.08 -5.73
C ALA A 67 7.09 -3.06 -6.45
N SER A 68 7.55 -2.71 -7.65
CA SER A 68 8.45 -3.55 -8.46
C SER A 68 9.83 -3.81 -7.83
N TYR A 69 10.19 -3.07 -6.79
CA TYR A 69 11.50 -3.16 -6.13
C TYR A 69 11.39 -3.56 -4.67
N THR A 70 10.27 -4.17 -4.29
CA THR A 70 9.97 -4.53 -2.89
C THR A 70 11.03 -5.44 -2.29
N PHE A 71 11.50 -6.44 -3.02
CA PHE A 71 12.49 -7.39 -2.50
C PHE A 71 13.76 -6.67 -2.02
N TYR A 72 14.40 -5.92 -2.91
CA TYR A 72 15.65 -5.24 -2.59
C TYR A 72 15.46 -4.07 -1.62
N GLY A 73 14.42 -3.26 -1.83
CA GLY A 73 14.12 -2.14 -0.94
C GLY A 73 13.83 -2.58 0.49
N ALA A 74 13.07 -3.65 0.68
CA ALA A 74 12.82 -4.21 2.01
C ALA A 74 14.09 -4.84 2.62
N ALA A 75 14.99 -5.41 1.82
CA ALA A 75 16.28 -5.89 2.30
C ALA A 75 17.15 -4.74 2.85
N VAL A 76 17.20 -3.61 2.14
CA VAL A 76 17.92 -2.40 2.61
C VAL A 76 17.31 -1.86 3.91
N VAL A 77 15.96 -1.78 4.01
CA VAL A 77 15.28 -1.38 5.26
C VAL A 77 15.64 -2.34 6.40
N ARG A 78 15.62 -3.65 6.15
CA ARG A 78 15.99 -4.66 7.15
C ARG A 78 17.43 -4.50 7.63
N GLN A 79 18.34 -4.14 6.74
CA GLN A 79 19.73 -3.90 7.12
C GLN A 79 19.85 -2.71 8.07
N PHE A 80 19.10 -1.63 7.84
CA PHE A 80 19.04 -0.51 8.77
C PHE A 80 18.43 -0.91 10.12
N GLU A 81 17.38 -1.75 10.13
CA GLU A 81 16.81 -2.30 11.37
C GLU A 81 17.83 -3.11 12.16
N MET A 82 18.63 -3.94 11.48
CA MET A 82 19.70 -4.73 12.10
C MET A 82 20.86 -3.85 12.62
N ALA A 83 21.08 -2.70 11.99
CA ALA A 83 22.03 -1.68 12.45
C ALA A 83 21.48 -0.82 13.63
N GLY A 84 20.24 -1.08 14.07
CA GLY A 84 19.60 -0.40 15.19
C GLY A 84 18.88 0.91 14.85
N LEU A 85 18.77 1.30 13.56
CA LEU A 85 18.09 2.52 13.17
C LEU A 85 16.58 2.37 13.24
N TYR A 86 15.90 3.44 13.65
CA TYR A 86 14.45 3.50 13.61
C TYR A 86 13.96 3.56 12.17
N THR A 87 13.11 2.59 11.78
CA THR A 87 12.43 2.59 10.48
C THR A 87 10.94 2.80 10.70
N ILE A 88 10.34 3.77 10.00
CA ILE A 88 8.93 4.11 10.24
C ILE A 88 8.00 2.95 9.91
N ASN A 89 8.22 2.29 8.79
CA ASN A 89 7.61 1.00 8.46
C ASN A 89 8.71 -0.06 8.42
N ARG A 90 8.56 -1.10 9.22
CA ARG A 90 9.52 -2.21 9.24
C ARG A 90 9.48 -3.02 7.96
N SER A 91 10.61 -3.58 7.57
CA SER A 91 10.77 -4.42 6.38
C SER A 91 9.76 -5.55 6.30
N LYS A 92 9.46 -6.20 7.43
CA LYS A 92 8.46 -7.27 7.54
C LYS A 92 7.04 -6.76 7.26
N ALA A 93 6.70 -5.56 7.70
CA ALA A 93 5.40 -4.95 7.42
C ALA A 93 5.27 -4.54 5.95
N ILE A 94 6.33 -3.97 5.37
CA ILE A 94 6.39 -3.64 3.95
C ILE A 94 6.17 -4.88 3.09
N THR A 95 6.88 -5.97 3.35
CA THR A 95 6.74 -7.20 2.56
C THR A 95 5.37 -7.86 2.73
N ARG A 96 4.78 -7.83 3.94
CA ARG A 96 3.42 -8.34 4.19
C ARG A 96 2.37 -7.58 3.40
N SER A 97 2.45 -6.25 3.39
CA SER A 97 1.46 -5.43 2.69
C SER A 97 1.61 -5.49 1.16
N ARG A 98 2.80 -5.76 0.65
CA ARG A 98 3.07 -5.87 -0.78
C ARG A 98 2.65 -7.22 -1.38
N ASP A 99 2.66 -8.26 -0.58
CA ASP A 99 2.14 -9.58 -0.93
C ASP A 99 0.61 -9.55 -0.75
N LYS A 100 -0.12 -9.32 -1.86
CA LYS A 100 -1.58 -9.17 -1.84
C LYS A 100 -2.28 -10.37 -1.21
N LEU A 101 -1.88 -11.59 -1.58
CA LEU A 101 -2.50 -12.80 -1.03
C LEU A 101 -2.27 -12.90 0.47
N ARG A 102 -1.03 -12.77 0.90
CA ARG A 102 -0.66 -12.82 2.32
C ARG A 102 -1.32 -11.71 3.12
N SER A 103 -1.41 -10.51 2.56
CA SER A 103 -2.11 -9.39 3.18
C SER A 103 -3.57 -9.74 3.46
N LEU A 104 -4.30 -10.22 2.45
CA LEU A 104 -5.70 -10.63 2.59
C LEU A 104 -5.87 -11.76 3.60
N GLN A 105 -5.02 -12.79 3.58
CA GLN A 105 -5.07 -13.90 4.54
C GLN A 105 -4.85 -13.44 5.99
N ILE A 106 -3.91 -12.51 6.21
CA ILE A 106 -3.65 -11.95 7.55
C ILE A 106 -4.84 -11.11 8.02
N LEU A 107 -5.41 -10.25 7.15
CA LEU A 107 -6.55 -9.41 7.46
C LEU A 107 -7.81 -10.25 7.74
N ALA A 108 -8.07 -11.28 6.93
CA ALA A 108 -9.19 -12.21 7.12
C ALA A 108 -9.12 -12.93 8.47
N ARG A 109 -7.93 -13.44 8.85
CA ARG A 109 -7.72 -14.11 10.14
C ARG A 109 -8.06 -13.21 11.33
N GLU A 110 -7.81 -11.92 11.23
CA GLU A 110 -8.11 -10.93 12.28
C GLU A 110 -9.56 -10.41 12.22
N GLY A 111 -10.42 -11.02 11.40
CA GLY A 111 -11.83 -10.66 11.29
C GLY A 111 -12.06 -9.27 10.68
N ILE A 112 -11.15 -8.81 9.82
CA ILE A 112 -11.34 -7.57 9.07
C ILE A 112 -12.19 -7.86 7.86
N GLY A 113 -13.25 -7.08 7.64
CA GLY A 113 -14.14 -7.22 6.48
C GLY A 113 -13.36 -7.05 5.18
N LEU A 114 -13.50 -8.04 4.29
CA LEU A 114 -12.88 -8.06 2.96
C LEU A 114 -13.94 -8.42 1.93
N PRO A 115 -13.80 -7.99 0.68
CA PRO A 115 -14.54 -8.61 -0.41
C PRO A 115 -14.24 -10.12 -0.48
N VAL A 116 -15.24 -10.95 -0.75
CA VAL A 116 -15.05 -12.39 -0.90
C VAL A 116 -14.01 -12.63 -2.00
N THR A 117 -13.00 -13.42 -1.68
CA THR A 117 -11.81 -13.54 -2.52
C THR A 117 -11.40 -15.00 -2.67
N GLY A 118 -11.32 -15.46 -3.92
CA GLY A 118 -10.74 -16.74 -4.31
C GLY A 118 -9.33 -16.55 -4.89
N PHE A 119 -8.47 -17.52 -4.67
CA PHE A 119 -7.11 -17.53 -5.24
C PHE A 119 -6.80 -18.89 -5.84
N ALA A 120 -6.23 -18.87 -7.04
CA ALA A 120 -5.68 -20.08 -7.64
C ALA A 120 -4.41 -19.76 -8.43
N ASN A 121 -3.41 -20.63 -8.30
CA ASN A 121 -2.21 -20.62 -9.13
C ASN A 121 -2.47 -21.32 -10.47
N HIS A 122 -3.02 -22.52 -10.40
CA HIS A 122 -3.26 -23.34 -11.57
C HIS A 122 -4.49 -24.23 -11.34
N THR A 123 -5.66 -23.79 -11.78
CA THR A 123 -6.88 -24.59 -11.71
C THR A 123 -7.51 -24.80 -13.08
N ALA A 124 -8.01 -26.01 -13.31
CA ALA A 124 -8.90 -26.30 -14.44
C ALA A 124 -10.36 -25.99 -14.08
N ASP A 125 -10.68 -25.90 -12.79
CA ASP A 125 -12.01 -25.64 -12.28
C ASP A 125 -12.30 -24.13 -12.24
N ILE A 126 -12.61 -23.58 -13.41
CA ILE A 126 -12.95 -22.16 -13.57
C ILE A 126 -14.32 -21.85 -12.95
N GLU A 127 -15.27 -22.77 -13.05
CA GLU A 127 -16.62 -22.60 -12.50
C GLU A 127 -16.56 -22.57 -10.97
N GLY A 128 -15.85 -23.49 -10.34
CA GLY A 128 -15.63 -23.48 -8.90
C GLY A 128 -14.96 -22.20 -8.42
N MET A 129 -14.02 -21.62 -9.21
CA MET A 129 -13.42 -20.33 -8.89
C MET A 129 -14.44 -19.18 -8.94
N ILE A 130 -15.34 -19.18 -9.91
CA ILE A 130 -16.41 -18.18 -10.02
C ILE A 130 -17.38 -18.32 -8.85
N ASP A 131 -17.76 -19.54 -8.52
CA ASP A 131 -18.72 -19.83 -7.44
C ASP A 131 -18.13 -19.48 -6.05
N THR A 132 -16.79 -19.57 -5.88
CA THR A 132 -16.10 -19.18 -4.64
C THR A 132 -16.35 -17.71 -4.27
N VAL A 133 -16.64 -16.84 -5.25
CA VAL A 133 -16.85 -15.39 -5.03
C VAL A 133 -18.30 -14.97 -5.29
N GLU A 134 -19.24 -15.87 -5.03
CA GLU A 134 -20.69 -15.65 -5.15
C GLU A 134 -21.16 -15.36 -6.59
N GLY A 135 -20.36 -15.72 -7.59
CA GLY A 135 -20.74 -15.64 -8.98
C GLY A 135 -20.34 -14.36 -9.71
N ILE A 136 -21.24 -13.88 -10.56
CA ILE A 136 -21.02 -12.76 -11.48
C ILE A 136 -21.86 -11.54 -11.04
N PRO A 137 -21.37 -10.30 -11.23
CA PRO A 137 -20.06 -9.91 -11.77
C PRO A 137 -18.92 -10.09 -10.75
N LEU A 138 -17.71 -10.27 -11.27
CA LEU A 138 -16.52 -10.45 -10.43
C LEU A 138 -15.32 -9.67 -10.99
N VAL A 139 -14.33 -9.41 -10.11
CA VAL A 139 -13.08 -8.75 -10.47
C VAL A 139 -11.95 -9.77 -10.49
N ILE A 140 -11.26 -9.88 -11.62
CA ILE A 140 -10.07 -10.72 -11.79
C ILE A 140 -8.84 -9.84 -11.66
N LYS A 141 -7.89 -10.21 -10.81
CA LYS A 141 -6.67 -9.44 -10.54
C LYS A 141 -5.43 -10.32 -10.71
N LEU A 142 -4.43 -9.82 -11.42
CA LEU A 142 -3.09 -10.40 -11.41
C LEU A 142 -2.36 -9.99 -10.12
N LEU A 143 -1.70 -10.95 -9.45
CA LEU A 143 -0.96 -10.65 -8.21
C LEU A 143 0.20 -9.67 -8.45
N GLU A 144 0.89 -9.79 -9.57
CA GLU A 144 2.02 -8.94 -9.95
C GLU A 144 1.59 -7.56 -10.49
N GLY A 145 0.27 -7.34 -10.70
CA GLY A 145 -0.27 -6.07 -11.19
C GLY A 145 -0.16 -4.94 -10.17
N THR A 146 0.14 -3.72 -10.65
CA THR A 146 0.18 -2.49 -9.83
C THR A 146 -0.64 -1.38 -10.48
N GLN A 147 -1.13 -0.43 -9.69
CA GLN A 147 -1.86 0.77 -10.15
C GLN A 147 -3.10 0.45 -11.02
N GLY A 148 -3.82 -0.64 -10.74
CA GLY A 148 -4.98 -1.05 -11.53
C GLY A 148 -4.66 -1.78 -12.84
N LYS A 149 -3.39 -1.96 -13.20
CA LYS A 149 -2.98 -2.79 -14.34
C LYS A 149 -3.18 -4.27 -14.01
N GLY A 150 -3.74 -5.03 -14.95
CA GLY A 150 -4.08 -6.45 -14.74
C GLY A 150 -5.30 -6.66 -13.82
N VAL A 151 -6.22 -5.70 -13.78
CA VAL A 151 -7.52 -5.79 -13.09
C VAL A 151 -8.62 -5.73 -14.14
N VAL A 152 -9.47 -6.75 -14.17
CA VAL A 152 -10.55 -6.91 -15.18
C VAL A 152 -11.87 -7.16 -14.46
N LEU A 153 -12.92 -6.41 -14.82
CA LEU A 153 -14.29 -6.70 -14.43
C LEU A 153 -14.89 -7.70 -15.44
N ALA A 154 -15.39 -8.80 -14.95
CA ALA A 154 -16.09 -9.79 -15.75
C ALA A 154 -17.57 -9.80 -15.38
N GLU A 155 -18.41 -9.32 -16.28
CA GLU A 155 -19.85 -9.17 -16.07
C GLU A 155 -20.66 -10.42 -16.46
N THR A 156 -20.03 -11.34 -17.21
CA THR A 156 -20.65 -12.59 -17.64
C THR A 156 -19.75 -13.79 -17.34
N LYS A 157 -20.34 -14.97 -17.12
CA LYS A 157 -19.57 -16.23 -16.96
C LYS A 157 -18.62 -16.48 -18.14
N LYS A 158 -19.07 -16.18 -19.36
CA LYS A 158 -18.29 -16.35 -20.59
C LYS A 158 -17.04 -15.44 -20.57
N ALA A 159 -17.19 -14.18 -20.20
CA ALA A 159 -16.09 -13.24 -20.08
C ALA A 159 -15.10 -13.68 -19.00
N ALA A 160 -15.61 -14.05 -17.81
CA ALA A 160 -14.80 -14.55 -16.71
C ALA A 160 -13.99 -15.79 -17.13
N SER A 161 -14.63 -16.78 -17.72
CA SER A 161 -13.99 -18.01 -18.18
C SER A 161 -12.92 -17.75 -19.25
N SER A 162 -13.16 -16.82 -20.16
CA SER A 162 -12.18 -16.45 -21.20
C SER A 162 -10.93 -15.81 -20.60
N VAL A 163 -11.10 -14.83 -19.67
CA VAL A 163 -9.98 -14.15 -19.01
C VAL A 163 -9.20 -15.11 -18.11
N LEU A 164 -9.89 -15.91 -17.30
CA LEU A 164 -9.26 -16.90 -16.42
C LEU A 164 -8.48 -17.95 -17.21
N SER A 165 -9.02 -18.42 -18.35
CA SER A 165 -8.32 -19.34 -19.24
C SER A 165 -7.07 -18.74 -19.85
N ALA A 166 -7.13 -17.48 -20.31
CA ALA A 166 -5.99 -16.77 -20.86
C ALA A 166 -4.87 -16.59 -19.81
N PHE A 167 -5.22 -16.14 -18.61
CA PHE A 167 -4.24 -15.96 -17.53
C PHE A 167 -3.62 -17.26 -17.04
N ARG A 168 -4.41 -18.35 -17.05
CA ARG A 168 -3.91 -19.70 -16.76
C ARG A 168 -2.84 -20.14 -17.77
N GLN A 169 -3.06 -19.90 -19.06
CA GLN A 169 -2.07 -20.22 -20.11
C GLN A 169 -0.75 -19.45 -19.88
N LEU A 170 -0.83 -18.25 -19.38
CA LEU A 170 0.34 -17.44 -19.01
C LEU A 170 0.98 -17.87 -17.69
N LYS A 171 0.46 -18.90 -17.00
CA LYS A 171 0.91 -19.35 -15.67
C LYS A 171 0.89 -18.22 -14.63
N ALA A 172 0.00 -17.26 -14.77
CA ALA A 172 -0.13 -16.13 -13.87
C ALA A 172 -0.86 -16.53 -12.58
N ASN A 173 -0.44 -15.97 -11.46
CA ASN A 173 -1.15 -16.08 -10.20
C ASN A 173 -2.40 -15.20 -10.25
N ILE A 174 -3.57 -15.81 -10.10
CA ILE A 174 -4.86 -15.17 -10.31
C ILE A 174 -5.60 -15.05 -8.97
N LEU A 175 -6.08 -13.86 -8.70
CA LEU A 175 -7.01 -13.57 -7.62
C LEU A 175 -8.35 -13.17 -8.23
N VAL A 176 -9.41 -13.83 -7.78
CA VAL A 176 -10.81 -13.54 -8.16
C VAL A 176 -11.49 -12.94 -6.94
N GLN A 177 -12.26 -11.88 -7.14
CA GLN A 177 -12.89 -11.16 -6.04
C GLN A 177 -14.32 -10.75 -6.43
N GLU A 178 -15.25 -10.83 -5.49
CA GLU A 178 -16.60 -10.31 -5.70
C GLU A 178 -16.57 -8.84 -6.13
N PHE A 179 -17.48 -8.44 -6.97
CA PHE A 179 -17.65 -7.05 -7.35
C PHE A 179 -18.70 -6.38 -6.47
N ILE A 180 -18.31 -5.34 -5.76
CA ILE A 180 -19.19 -4.58 -4.87
C ILE A 180 -19.97 -3.55 -5.70
N LYS A 181 -21.12 -3.95 -6.22
CA LYS A 181 -21.94 -3.12 -7.12
C LYS A 181 -22.41 -1.82 -6.48
N GLU A 182 -22.77 -1.89 -5.20
CA GLU A 182 -23.28 -0.74 -4.44
C GLU A 182 -22.27 0.35 -4.17
N ALA A 183 -20.99 0.08 -4.41
CA ALA A 183 -19.94 1.10 -4.34
C ALA A 183 -19.98 2.06 -5.52
N ASP A 184 -20.62 1.68 -6.63
CA ASP A 184 -20.86 2.54 -7.79
C ASP A 184 -19.58 3.23 -8.30
N GLY A 185 -18.52 2.45 -8.53
CA GLY A 185 -17.22 2.95 -8.99
C GLY A 185 -16.49 3.85 -7.99
N LYS A 186 -16.85 3.80 -6.70
CA LYS A 186 -16.23 4.59 -5.64
C LYS A 186 -15.45 3.72 -4.68
N ASP A 187 -14.33 4.24 -4.24
CA ASP A 187 -13.59 3.70 -3.11
C ASP A 187 -13.07 4.84 -2.20
N ILE A 188 -12.58 4.48 -1.03
CA ILE A 188 -12.05 5.41 -0.06
C ILE A 188 -10.60 5.09 0.20
N ARG A 189 -9.73 6.08 0.12
CA ARG A 189 -8.37 6.01 0.65
C ARG A 189 -8.28 6.70 1.99
N ALA A 190 -8.11 5.93 3.06
CA ALA A 190 -7.80 6.45 4.38
C ALA A 190 -6.28 6.44 4.59
N LEU A 191 -5.70 7.56 5.02
CA LEU A 191 -4.30 7.63 5.41
C LEU A 191 -4.17 7.48 6.91
N VAL A 192 -3.50 6.41 7.32
CA VAL A 192 -3.24 6.08 8.72
C VAL A 192 -1.81 6.48 9.08
N ILE A 193 -1.65 7.18 10.21
CA ILE A 193 -0.36 7.44 10.86
C ILE A 193 -0.50 7.04 12.33
N GLY A 194 0.28 6.05 12.76
CA GLY A 194 0.19 5.51 14.10
C GLY A 194 -1.19 4.92 14.39
N ASP A 195 -1.93 5.58 15.26
CA ASP A 195 -3.21 5.13 15.79
C ASP A 195 -4.41 5.93 15.29
N GLU A 196 -4.19 6.80 14.29
CA GLU A 196 -5.24 7.68 13.77
C GLU A 196 -5.31 7.70 12.25
N VAL A 197 -6.50 7.99 11.71
CA VAL A 197 -6.71 8.38 10.31
C VAL A 197 -6.53 9.89 10.21
N VAL A 198 -5.43 10.33 9.61
CA VAL A 198 -5.09 11.76 9.49
C VAL A 198 -5.80 12.46 8.33
N GLY A 199 -6.28 11.69 7.37
CA GLY A 199 -7.05 12.17 6.22
C GLY A 199 -7.71 11.01 5.50
N ALA A 200 -8.84 11.29 4.84
CA ALA A 200 -9.51 10.34 3.96
C ALA A 200 -10.04 11.05 2.72
N MET A 201 -9.94 10.38 1.58
CA MET A 201 -10.53 10.84 0.33
C MET A 201 -11.35 9.74 -0.31
N GLU A 202 -12.53 10.08 -0.79
CA GLU A 202 -13.31 9.24 -1.69
C GLU A 202 -12.76 9.47 -3.10
N ARG A 203 -12.52 8.37 -3.81
CA ARG A 203 -12.11 8.39 -5.21
C ARG A 203 -13.29 7.88 -6.03
N THR A 204 -13.57 8.54 -7.16
CA THR A 204 -14.62 8.14 -8.10
C THR A 204 -13.97 7.76 -9.42
N ALA A 205 -14.35 6.62 -9.97
CA ALA A 205 -13.89 6.15 -11.27
C ALA A 205 -14.36 7.11 -12.38
N PRO A 206 -13.58 7.26 -13.46
CA PRO A 206 -14.06 7.96 -14.65
C PRO A 206 -15.22 7.21 -15.29
N GLU A 207 -16.02 7.91 -16.09
CA GLU A 207 -17.14 7.31 -16.82
C GLU A 207 -16.68 6.10 -17.66
N GLY A 208 -17.40 4.99 -17.54
CA GLY A 208 -17.08 3.75 -18.25
C GLY A 208 -15.98 2.88 -17.58
N ASP A 209 -15.39 3.30 -16.46
CA ASP A 209 -14.47 2.46 -15.68
C ASP A 209 -15.05 2.20 -14.27
N PHE A 210 -14.65 1.10 -13.67
CA PHE A 210 -14.98 0.76 -12.27
C PHE A 210 -13.82 1.01 -11.30
N ARG A 211 -12.64 1.33 -11.83
CA ARG A 211 -11.41 1.55 -11.07
C ARG A 211 -11.26 3.02 -10.69
N ALA A 212 -11.40 3.35 -9.42
CA ALA A 212 -11.33 4.71 -8.90
C ALA A 212 -9.91 5.28 -8.72
N ASN A 213 -8.90 4.65 -9.31
CA ASN A 213 -7.51 5.07 -9.16
C ASN A 213 -7.25 6.46 -9.79
N ILE A 214 -6.72 7.40 -9.01
CA ILE A 214 -6.39 8.76 -9.49
C ILE A 214 -5.49 8.74 -10.74
N HIS A 215 -4.51 7.83 -10.79
CA HIS A 215 -3.61 7.67 -11.95
C HIS A 215 -4.30 7.17 -13.23
N LEU A 216 -5.54 6.70 -13.13
CA LEU A 216 -6.37 6.29 -14.26
C LEU A 216 -7.43 7.35 -14.63
N GLY A 217 -7.31 8.56 -14.08
CA GLY A 217 -8.25 9.65 -14.33
C GLY A 217 -9.38 9.76 -13.32
N GLY A 218 -9.34 8.99 -12.23
CA GLY A 218 -10.30 9.12 -11.14
C GLY A 218 -10.20 10.45 -10.43
N GLU A 219 -11.31 10.93 -9.89
CA GLU A 219 -11.40 12.16 -9.10
C GLU A 219 -11.36 11.84 -7.61
N GLY A 220 -10.72 12.72 -6.83
CA GLY A 220 -10.62 12.59 -5.38
C GLY A 220 -11.26 13.77 -4.65
N ARG A 221 -12.12 13.48 -3.66
CA ARG A 221 -12.68 14.51 -2.76
C ARG A 221 -12.52 14.09 -1.30
N GLU A 222 -12.40 15.08 -0.41
CA GLU A 222 -12.37 14.78 1.03
C GLU A 222 -13.67 14.06 1.46
N VAL A 223 -13.53 13.07 2.32
CA VAL A 223 -14.65 12.35 2.91
C VAL A 223 -14.45 12.22 4.42
N ASN A 224 -15.55 12.38 5.17
CA ASN A 224 -15.56 12.11 6.59
C ASN A 224 -15.89 10.64 6.84
N LEU A 225 -15.02 9.99 7.60
CA LEU A 225 -15.23 8.62 8.06
C LEU A 225 -15.92 8.62 9.43
N SER A 226 -16.83 7.68 9.65
CA SER A 226 -17.33 7.38 10.98
C SER A 226 -16.21 6.84 11.88
N ASP A 227 -16.43 6.83 13.17
CA ASP A 227 -15.42 6.33 14.11
C ASP A 227 -15.13 4.83 13.91
N ASP A 228 -16.13 4.05 13.51
CA ASP A 228 -15.94 2.63 13.22
C ASP A 228 -15.17 2.41 11.89
N GLU A 229 -15.41 3.24 10.89
CA GLU A 229 -14.62 3.24 9.65
C GLU A 229 -13.16 3.61 9.92
N LYS A 230 -12.89 4.61 10.77
CA LYS A 230 -11.53 4.98 11.19
C LYS A 230 -10.86 3.86 11.98
N LYS A 231 -11.56 3.25 12.95
CA LYS A 231 -11.05 2.10 13.72
C LYS A 231 -10.68 0.94 12.81
N MET A 232 -11.51 0.62 11.82
CA MET A 232 -11.22 -0.43 10.86
C MET A 232 -9.96 -0.13 10.04
N ALA A 233 -9.81 1.08 9.51
CA ALA A 233 -8.62 1.48 8.75
C ALA A 233 -7.35 1.35 9.61
N VAL A 234 -7.38 1.84 10.85
CA VAL A 234 -6.27 1.73 11.81
C VAL A 234 -5.98 0.25 12.14
N LYS A 235 -7.03 -0.55 12.40
CA LYS A 235 -6.89 -1.99 12.67
C LYS A 235 -6.21 -2.69 11.50
N ALA A 236 -6.62 -2.41 10.26
CA ALA A 236 -6.01 -3.00 9.06
C ALA A 236 -4.52 -2.67 8.93
N ALA A 237 -4.14 -1.39 9.10
CA ALA A 237 -2.74 -0.97 9.07
C ALA A 237 -1.90 -1.66 10.16
N LYS A 238 -2.37 -1.68 11.40
CA LYS A 238 -1.71 -2.31 12.55
C LYS A 238 -1.56 -3.82 12.41
N THR A 239 -2.58 -4.50 11.89
CA THR A 239 -2.57 -5.95 11.64
C THR A 239 -1.42 -6.35 10.72
N LEU A 240 -1.12 -5.54 9.71
CA LEU A 240 0.05 -5.77 8.86
C LEU A 240 1.37 -5.26 9.47
N GLY A 241 1.31 -4.52 10.58
CA GLY A 241 2.46 -3.94 11.28
C GLY A 241 2.92 -2.62 10.70
N LEU A 242 2.07 -1.92 9.94
CA LEU A 242 2.38 -0.62 9.35
C LEU A 242 2.04 0.51 10.32
N ARG A 243 2.95 1.46 10.43
CA ARG A 243 2.77 2.71 11.18
C ARG A 243 2.30 3.86 10.31
N ILE A 244 2.68 3.82 9.04
CA ILE A 244 2.13 4.71 8.00
C ILE A 244 1.58 3.82 6.89
N ALA A 245 0.30 4.01 6.58
CA ALA A 245 -0.38 3.22 5.55
C ALA A 245 -1.44 4.02 4.81
N GLY A 246 -1.60 3.73 3.53
CA GLY A 246 -2.82 4.05 2.79
C GLY A 246 -3.71 2.82 2.76
N VAL A 247 -4.87 2.91 3.39
CA VAL A 247 -5.85 1.82 3.43
C VAL A 247 -6.95 2.12 2.42
N ASP A 248 -7.10 1.24 1.44
CA ASP A 248 -8.15 1.33 0.44
C ASP A 248 -9.37 0.54 0.92
N LEU A 249 -10.50 1.21 0.98
CA LEU A 249 -11.74 0.76 1.59
C LEU A 249 -12.88 0.89 0.59
N ILE A 250 -13.87 0.02 0.69
CA ILE A 250 -15.08 0.09 -0.12
C ILE A 250 -16.31 -0.10 0.76
N ARG A 251 -17.33 0.74 0.58
CA ARG A 251 -18.61 0.61 1.30
C ARG A 251 -19.47 -0.44 0.63
N SER A 252 -19.98 -1.37 1.42
CA SER A 252 -20.89 -2.42 0.96
C SER A 252 -22.13 -2.49 1.85
N LYS A 253 -23.13 -3.25 1.44
CA LYS A 253 -24.31 -3.58 2.27
C LYS A 253 -23.95 -4.33 3.56
N ARG A 254 -22.79 -4.99 3.60
CA ARG A 254 -22.24 -5.70 4.76
C ARG A 254 -21.37 -4.81 5.65
N GLY A 255 -21.31 -3.51 5.36
CA GLY A 255 -20.42 -2.55 6.01
C GLY A 255 -19.18 -2.24 5.16
N LEU A 256 -18.17 -1.68 5.82
CA LEU A 256 -16.91 -1.30 5.17
C LEU A 256 -16.01 -2.51 4.96
N LEU A 257 -15.44 -2.63 3.77
CA LEU A 257 -14.52 -3.71 3.41
C LEU A 257 -13.14 -3.13 3.04
N VAL A 258 -12.07 -3.80 3.43
CA VAL A 258 -10.69 -3.43 3.07
C VAL A 258 -10.31 -4.10 1.76
N ILE A 259 -9.91 -3.30 0.78
CA ILE A 259 -9.44 -3.78 -0.53
C ILE A 259 -7.93 -4.04 -0.52
N GLU A 260 -7.17 -3.07 0.01
CA GLU A 260 -5.71 -3.08 -0.02
C GLU A 260 -5.12 -2.19 1.08
N VAL A 261 -3.92 -2.53 1.56
CA VAL A 261 -3.17 -1.69 2.51
C VAL A 261 -1.78 -1.41 1.94
N ASN A 262 -1.50 -0.15 1.69
CA ASN A 262 -0.29 0.31 1.01
C ASN A 262 0.75 0.85 2.00
N SER A 263 1.97 0.29 2.01
CA SER A 263 3.07 0.69 2.90
C SER A 263 3.83 1.96 2.48
N SER A 264 3.60 2.45 1.26
CA SER A 264 4.20 3.69 0.74
C SER A 264 3.14 4.52 0.02
N PRO A 265 2.12 5.03 0.74
CA PRO A 265 1.03 5.75 0.11
C PRO A 265 1.50 7.04 -0.58
N GLY A 266 0.90 7.36 -1.73
CA GLY A 266 1.07 8.66 -2.37
C GLY A 266 0.39 9.75 -1.52
N LEU A 267 1.03 10.92 -1.41
CA LEU A 267 0.49 12.06 -0.65
C LEU A 267 -0.27 13.04 -1.54
N GLU A 268 0.05 13.11 -2.83
CA GLU A 268 -0.47 14.12 -3.75
C GLU A 268 -1.99 14.19 -3.77
N GLY A 269 -2.67 13.10 -4.09
CA GLY A 269 -4.12 13.08 -4.19
C GLY A 269 -4.81 13.39 -2.87
N ILE A 270 -4.31 12.86 -1.74
CA ILE A 270 -4.95 13.08 -0.45
C ILE A 270 -4.68 14.47 0.12
N GLU A 271 -3.48 15.04 -0.06
CA GLU A 271 -3.19 16.43 0.33
C GLU A 271 -4.00 17.41 -0.53
N ALA A 272 -4.14 17.14 -1.84
CA ALA A 272 -4.98 17.95 -2.72
C ALA A 272 -6.46 17.91 -2.31
N ALA A 273 -6.99 16.71 -2.02
CA ALA A 273 -8.39 16.54 -1.65
C ALA A 273 -8.73 17.11 -0.27
N THR A 274 -7.84 16.92 0.72
CA THR A 274 -8.11 17.29 2.12
C THR A 274 -7.53 18.63 2.54
N ARG A 275 -6.60 19.19 1.76
CA ARG A 275 -5.81 20.40 2.09
C ARG A 275 -5.07 20.31 3.42
N LYS A 276 -4.77 19.09 3.88
CA LYS A 276 -4.05 18.81 5.13
C LYS A 276 -2.57 18.58 4.84
N ASP A 277 -1.70 19.11 5.71
CA ASP A 277 -0.25 18.85 5.66
C ASP A 277 0.06 17.48 6.25
N ILE A 278 -0.09 16.46 5.43
CA ILE A 278 0.12 15.06 5.83
C ILE A 278 1.61 14.78 6.07
N ALA A 279 2.47 15.37 5.25
CA ALA A 279 3.91 15.15 5.37
C ALA A 279 4.44 15.63 6.74
N SER A 280 4.00 16.79 7.23
CA SER A 280 4.40 17.26 8.57
C SER A 280 3.85 16.34 9.68
N ARG A 281 2.65 15.80 9.55
CA ARG A 281 2.14 14.80 10.51
C ARG A 281 2.98 13.52 10.55
N MET A 282 3.51 13.10 9.40
CA MET A 282 4.45 11.96 9.35
C MET A 282 5.74 12.25 10.13
N ILE A 283 6.30 13.45 9.98
CA ILE A 283 7.54 13.83 10.68
C ILE A 283 7.30 13.95 12.18
N ASN A 284 6.23 14.63 12.61
CA ASN A 284 5.86 14.76 14.03
C ASN A 284 5.65 13.38 14.68
N TYR A 285 5.06 12.43 13.94
CA TYR A 285 4.92 11.06 14.44
C TYR A 285 6.29 10.39 14.64
N ILE A 286 7.23 10.59 13.74
CA ILE A 286 8.61 10.05 13.88
C ILE A 286 9.28 10.66 15.13
N GLU A 287 9.19 11.98 15.31
CA GLU A 287 9.71 12.66 16.50
C GLU A 287 9.19 12.03 17.79
N SER A 288 7.85 11.81 17.86
CA SER A 288 7.22 11.22 19.05
C SER A 288 7.63 9.78 19.36
N LYS A 289 8.35 9.11 18.45
CA LYS A 289 8.82 7.72 18.62
C LYS A 289 10.31 7.60 18.87
N ILE A 290 11.05 8.65 18.67
CA ILE A 290 12.52 8.68 18.86
C ILE A 290 12.87 9.41 20.16
N ASN A 291 12.09 10.45 20.55
CA ASN A 291 12.16 11.12 21.83
C ASN A 291 11.45 10.28 22.91
#